data_471b62c4a9d73e47204c386e4a91b0be
#
_entry.id   471b62c4a9d73e47204c386e4a91b0be
#
_cell.length_a   1.000
_cell.length_b   1.000
_cell.length_c   1.000
_cell.angle_alpha   90.00
_cell.angle_beta   90.00
_cell.angle_gamma   90.00
#
_symmetry.space_group_name_H-M   'P 1'
#
loop_
_entity.id
_entity.type
_entity.pdbx_description
1 polymer ?
#
loop_
_entity_poly.entity_id
_entity_poly.type
_entity_poly.pdbx_seq_one_letter_code
_entity_poly.pdbx_strand_id
1 'polypeptide(L)'
;LSEMAGQPLGALAPWLDGVSLFQTLQGGRPPVRMEYAAEGSIAPMVSLRSGPYKLNRCKADPDQLFDLSADPLELTNLADEPAHAATLNALSSQIDALWNLDAFDASVRESQARRHITYAALRNGAYYPWDYQPLQRASERYMRNHMDLNVLEDEKRFPREDA
;
A
#
# COMPACT_ATOMS: atom_id res chain seq x y z
N LEU A 1 5.09 20.92 9.77
CA LEU A 1 4.63 21.76 10.88
C LEU A 1 5.75 22.01 11.90
N SER A 2 6.50 21.01 12.35
CA SER A 2 7.60 21.20 13.33
C SER A 2 8.68 22.17 12.82
N GLU A 3 9.10 22.07 11.57
CA GLU A 3 10.03 23.03 10.96
C GLU A 3 9.48 24.43 10.85
N MET A 4 8.17 24.58 10.58
CA MET A 4 7.51 25.89 10.62
C MET A 4 7.54 26.52 12.01
N ALA A 5 7.56 25.68 13.04
CA ALA A 5 7.70 26.09 14.44
C ALA A 5 9.19 26.23 14.88
N GLY A 6 10.12 26.17 13.94
CA GLY A 6 11.56 26.29 14.24
C GLY A 6 12.17 25.05 14.91
N GLN A 7 11.48 23.90 14.88
CA GLN A 7 11.94 22.65 15.49
C GLN A 7 12.40 21.66 14.43
N PRO A 8 13.67 21.24 14.38
CA PRO A 8 14.15 20.31 13.38
C PRO A 8 13.54 18.90 13.62
N LEU A 9 12.89 18.35 12.60
CA LEU A 9 12.15 17.08 12.68
C LEU A 9 13.05 15.91 13.11
N GLY A 10 14.27 15.82 12.58
CA GLY A 10 15.20 14.74 12.91
C GLY A 10 15.66 14.73 14.35
N ALA A 11 15.64 15.88 15.05
CA ALA A 11 15.97 15.97 16.47
C ALA A 11 14.79 15.53 17.35
N LEU A 12 13.55 15.76 16.88
CA LEU A 12 12.34 15.46 17.66
C LEU A 12 11.91 14.00 17.51
N ALA A 13 12.09 13.43 16.32
CA ALA A 13 11.57 12.10 15.98
C ALA A 13 12.45 11.43 14.92
N PRO A 14 13.66 10.94 15.30
CA PRO A 14 14.61 10.35 14.34
C PRO A 14 14.12 9.04 13.71
N TRP A 15 13.04 8.44 14.24
CA TRP A 15 12.42 7.22 13.72
C TRP A 15 11.34 7.46 12.66
N LEU A 16 11.07 8.71 12.29
CA LEU A 16 10.09 9.03 11.25
C LEU A 16 10.69 8.83 9.86
N ASP A 17 10.03 8.04 9.02
CA ASP A 17 10.40 7.84 7.62
C ASP A 17 10.00 9.01 6.73
N GLY A 18 9.09 9.86 7.18
CA GLY A 18 8.62 11.03 6.45
C GLY A 18 9.68 12.11 6.32
N VAL A 19 9.73 12.76 5.16
CA VAL A 19 10.60 13.91 4.91
C VAL A 19 9.80 15.22 4.92
N SER A 20 10.50 16.32 5.20
CA SER A 20 9.87 17.63 5.22
C SER A 20 9.43 18.10 3.83
N LEU A 21 8.21 18.62 3.75
CA LEU A 21 7.71 19.25 2.53
C LEU A 21 8.44 20.58 2.19
N PHE A 22 9.18 21.17 3.14
CA PHE A 22 10.00 22.35 2.84
C PHE A 22 11.09 22.07 1.81
N GLN A 23 11.64 20.88 1.77
CA GLN A 23 12.59 20.48 0.73
C GLN A 23 11.97 20.54 -0.66
N THR A 24 10.68 20.23 -0.77
CA THR A 24 9.93 20.33 -2.03
C THR A 24 9.78 21.78 -2.49
N LEU A 25 9.60 22.72 -1.56
CA LEU A 25 9.51 24.16 -1.86
C LEU A 25 10.85 24.75 -2.34
N GLN A 26 11.96 24.12 -1.97
CA GLN A 26 13.32 24.49 -2.39
C GLN A 26 13.74 23.83 -3.71
N GLY A 27 12.83 23.16 -4.41
CA GLY A 27 13.08 22.55 -5.72
C GLY A 27 13.57 21.10 -5.68
N GLY A 28 13.69 20.50 -4.50
CA GLY A 28 14.05 19.10 -4.35
C GLY A 28 12.88 18.27 -3.86
N ARG A 29 12.33 17.39 -4.69
CA ARG A 29 11.36 16.39 -4.25
C ARG A 29 12.04 15.02 -4.20
N PRO A 30 12.25 14.44 -3.02
CA PRO A 30 12.78 13.09 -2.93
C PRO A 30 11.79 12.08 -3.55
N PRO A 31 12.28 10.94 -4.02
CA PRO A 31 11.40 9.87 -4.49
C PRO A 31 10.38 9.47 -3.43
N VAL A 32 9.13 9.26 -3.84
CA VAL A 32 8.07 8.77 -2.96
C VAL A 32 8.02 7.25 -3.03
N ARG A 33 8.06 6.63 -1.87
CA ARG A 33 8.01 5.18 -1.69
C ARG A 33 6.63 4.78 -1.21
N MET A 34 6.10 3.70 -1.76
CA MET A 34 4.80 3.15 -1.37
C MET A 34 4.91 1.63 -1.27
N GLU A 35 4.24 1.05 -0.28
CA GLU A 35 4.15 -0.38 -0.06
C GLU A 35 2.68 -0.77 0.03
N TYR A 36 2.33 -1.90 -0.56
CA TYR A 36 0.99 -2.45 -0.48
C TYR A 36 1.05 -3.96 -0.29
N ALA A 37 0.46 -4.44 0.77
CA ALA A 37 0.36 -5.87 1.11
C ALA A 37 -0.99 -6.17 1.79
N ALA A 38 -2.05 -5.53 1.31
CA ALA A 38 -3.40 -5.61 1.86
C ALA A 38 -4.31 -6.50 0.99
N GLU A 39 -5.61 -6.35 1.17
CA GLU A 39 -6.65 -7.16 0.52
C GLU A 39 -6.54 -7.15 -1.01
N GLY A 40 -6.70 -8.32 -1.62
CA GLY A 40 -6.68 -8.50 -3.07
C GLY A 40 -5.29 -8.60 -3.68
N SER A 41 -4.22 -8.41 -2.91
CA SER A 41 -2.85 -8.61 -3.39
C SER A 41 -2.41 -10.06 -3.21
N ILE A 42 -1.93 -10.69 -4.28
CA ILE A 42 -1.38 -12.07 -4.25
C ILE A 42 0.07 -12.11 -3.76
N ALA A 43 0.76 -10.99 -3.83
CA ALA A 43 2.10 -10.78 -3.30
C ALA A 43 2.28 -9.29 -2.96
N PRO A 44 3.23 -8.92 -2.08
CA PRO A 44 3.51 -7.54 -1.80
C PRO A 44 3.90 -6.75 -3.05
N MET A 45 3.36 -5.55 -3.18
CA MET A 45 3.69 -4.60 -4.23
C MET A 45 4.41 -3.41 -3.64
N VAL A 46 5.44 -2.94 -4.33
CA VAL A 46 6.12 -1.69 -4.03
C VAL A 46 5.98 -0.73 -5.19
N SER A 47 5.96 0.55 -4.89
CA SER A 47 5.91 1.58 -5.91
C SER A 47 6.91 2.69 -5.57
N LEU A 48 7.61 3.13 -6.59
CA LEU A 48 8.56 4.24 -6.50
C LEU A 48 8.18 5.32 -7.51
N ARG A 49 7.90 6.52 -7.00
CA ARG A 49 7.72 7.71 -7.85
C ARG A 49 8.94 8.61 -7.76
N SER A 50 9.60 8.85 -8.89
CA SER A 50 10.75 9.75 -9.02
C SER A 50 10.54 10.70 -10.19
N GLY A 51 10.46 11.98 -9.92
CA GLY A 51 10.10 12.97 -10.93
C GLY A 51 8.71 12.69 -11.53
N PRO A 52 8.60 12.67 -12.88
CA PRO A 52 7.34 12.36 -13.55
C PRO A 52 7.03 10.86 -13.59
N TYR A 53 8.03 10.00 -13.39
CA TYR A 53 7.86 8.56 -13.56
C TYR A 53 7.44 7.87 -12.28
N LYS A 54 6.61 6.83 -12.43
CA LYS A 54 6.20 5.91 -11.36
C LYS A 54 6.39 4.48 -11.84
N LEU A 55 7.11 3.68 -11.05
CA LEU A 55 7.29 2.25 -11.28
C LEU A 55 6.59 1.47 -10.17
N ASN A 56 5.65 0.60 -10.56
CA ASN A 56 5.06 -0.40 -9.68
C ASN A 56 5.73 -1.76 -9.94
N ARG A 57 6.10 -2.45 -8.88
CA ARG A 57 6.71 -3.77 -8.94
C ARG A 57 6.05 -4.73 -7.96
N CYS A 58 5.65 -5.90 -8.47
CA CYS A 58 5.19 -7.05 -7.71
C CYS A 58 5.83 -8.30 -8.32
N LYS A 59 6.33 -9.24 -7.49
CA LYS A 59 6.94 -10.48 -8.03
C LYS A 59 5.96 -11.39 -8.77
N ALA A 60 4.68 -11.23 -8.52
CA ALA A 60 3.63 -12.05 -9.13
C ALA A 60 3.05 -11.46 -10.43
N ASP A 61 3.37 -10.19 -10.73
CA ASP A 61 2.86 -9.46 -11.89
C ASP A 61 4.00 -8.77 -12.65
N PRO A 62 3.82 -8.47 -13.96
CA PRO A 62 4.76 -7.66 -14.71
C PRO A 62 4.93 -6.26 -14.11
N ASP A 63 6.11 -5.70 -14.28
CA ASP A 63 6.40 -4.30 -13.91
C ASP A 63 5.48 -3.34 -14.68
N GLN A 64 5.10 -2.24 -14.02
CA GLN A 64 4.29 -1.19 -14.61
C GLN A 64 4.98 0.16 -14.47
N LEU A 65 5.37 0.74 -15.59
CA LEU A 65 6.01 2.05 -15.65
C LEU A 65 5.04 3.08 -16.26
N PHE A 66 4.88 4.22 -15.60
CA PHE A 66 4.03 5.31 -16.06
C PHE A 66 4.77 6.63 -16.07
N ASP A 67 4.49 7.47 -17.08
CA ASP A 67 4.87 8.89 -17.12
C ASP A 67 3.66 9.74 -16.70
N LEU A 68 3.62 10.15 -15.45
CA LEU A 68 2.49 10.91 -14.88
C LEU A 68 2.37 12.34 -15.41
N SER A 69 3.37 12.84 -16.16
CA SER A 69 3.27 14.14 -16.82
C SER A 69 2.49 14.05 -18.14
N ALA A 70 2.62 12.94 -18.84
CA ALA A 70 1.90 12.67 -20.08
C ALA A 70 0.59 11.88 -19.86
N ASP A 71 0.59 10.98 -18.88
CA ASP A 71 -0.52 10.09 -18.56
C ASP A 71 -0.81 10.10 -17.05
N PRO A 72 -1.48 11.13 -16.54
CA PRO A 72 -1.81 11.25 -15.11
C PRO A 72 -2.84 10.23 -14.62
N LEU A 73 -3.52 9.51 -15.53
CA LEU A 73 -4.49 8.45 -15.21
C LEU A 73 -3.89 7.05 -15.27
N GLU A 74 -2.60 6.91 -15.59
CA GLU A 74 -1.88 5.63 -15.60
C GLU A 74 -2.53 4.59 -16.54
N LEU A 75 -2.95 5.01 -17.73
CA LEU A 75 -3.66 4.15 -18.68
C LEU A 75 -2.71 3.38 -19.61
N THR A 76 -1.46 3.84 -19.75
CA THR A 76 -0.47 3.29 -20.68
C THR A 76 0.76 2.80 -19.94
N ASN A 77 0.94 1.47 -19.86
CA ASN A 77 2.15 0.89 -19.29
C ASN A 77 3.32 1.00 -20.28
N LEU A 78 4.40 1.66 -19.85
CA LEU A 78 5.61 1.91 -20.64
C LEU A 78 6.75 0.90 -20.33
N ALA A 79 6.52 -0.10 -19.50
CA ALA A 79 7.56 -1.01 -19.03
C ALA A 79 8.22 -1.80 -20.19
N ASP A 80 7.44 -2.15 -21.20
CA ASP A 80 7.92 -2.90 -22.37
C ASP A 80 8.37 -2.00 -23.54
N GLU A 81 8.29 -0.67 -23.38
CA GLU A 81 8.63 0.28 -24.43
C GLU A 81 10.15 0.53 -24.46
N PRO A 82 10.85 0.21 -25.57
CA PRO A 82 12.31 0.38 -25.67
C PRO A 82 12.81 1.80 -25.38
N ALA A 83 12.01 2.81 -25.73
CA ALA A 83 12.32 4.22 -25.48
C ALA A 83 12.42 4.55 -23.97
N HIS A 84 11.79 3.77 -23.12
CA HIS A 84 11.77 3.96 -21.67
C HIS A 84 12.64 2.97 -20.89
N ALA A 85 13.39 2.08 -21.57
CA ALA A 85 14.23 1.07 -20.94
C ALA A 85 15.27 1.64 -19.97
N ALA A 86 15.89 2.77 -20.30
CA ALA A 86 16.84 3.43 -19.41
C ALA A 86 16.18 3.93 -18.11
N THR A 87 14.99 4.48 -18.21
CA THR A 87 14.19 4.96 -17.06
C THR A 87 13.75 3.77 -16.19
N LEU A 88 13.24 2.72 -16.83
CA LEU A 88 12.85 1.49 -16.14
C LEU A 88 14.03 0.92 -15.35
N ASN A 89 15.19 0.76 -15.97
CA ASN A 89 16.39 0.23 -15.33
C ASN A 89 16.85 1.10 -14.14
N ALA A 90 16.81 2.42 -14.29
CA ALA A 90 17.20 3.34 -13.23
C ALA A 90 16.26 3.26 -12.01
N LEU A 91 14.95 3.18 -12.23
CA LEU A 91 13.97 3.03 -11.14
C LEU A 91 14.03 1.62 -10.54
N SER A 92 14.22 0.58 -11.35
CA SER A 92 14.42 -0.80 -10.90
C SER A 92 15.59 -0.91 -9.94
N SER A 93 16.73 -0.34 -10.30
CA SER A 93 17.93 -0.33 -9.44
C SER A 93 17.69 0.38 -8.11
N GLN A 94 16.89 1.44 -8.11
CA GLN A 94 16.50 2.13 -6.87
C GLN A 94 15.56 1.26 -6.03
N ILE A 95 14.58 0.57 -6.63
CA ILE A 95 13.70 -0.37 -5.92
C ILE A 95 14.53 -1.49 -5.30
N ASP A 96 15.45 -2.09 -6.05
CA ASP A 96 16.29 -3.20 -5.57
C ASP A 96 17.24 -2.78 -4.43
N ALA A 97 17.64 -1.51 -4.41
CA ALA A 97 18.44 -0.95 -3.31
C ALA A 97 17.59 -0.65 -2.06
N LEU A 98 16.30 -0.42 -2.21
CA LEU A 98 15.39 -0.03 -1.11
C LEU A 98 14.66 -1.22 -0.49
N TRP A 99 14.32 -2.24 -1.30
CA TRP A 99 13.51 -3.38 -0.86
C TRP A 99 14.12 -4.72 -1.25
N ASN A 100 14.07 -5.65 -0.34
CA ASN A 100 14.17 -7.06 -0.63
C ASN A 100 12.75 -7.64 -0.67
N LEU A 101 12.19 -7.83 -1.87
CA LEU A 101 10.79 -8.27 -2.04
C LEU A 101 10.54 -9.67 -1.49
N ASP A 102 11.55 -10.56 -1.49
CA ASP A 102 11.42 -11.90 -0.89
C ASP A 102 11.30 -11.82 0.63
N ALA A 103 12.15 -11.03 1.26
CA ALA A 103 12.09 -10.80 2.69
C ALA A 103 10.78 -10.08 3.09
N PHE A 104 10.32 -9.16 2.26
CA PHE A 104 9.04 -8.47 2.47
C PHE A 104 7.87 -9.45 2.41
N ASP A 105 7.77 -10.29 1.37
CA ASP A 105 6.72 -11.32 1.27
C ASP A 105 6.77 -12.30 2.47
N ALA A 106 7.94 -12.77 2.84
CA ALA A 106 8.10 -13.65 4.00
C ALA A 106 7.60 -12.99 5.30
N SER A 107 7.93 -11.72 5.51
CA SER A 107 7.48 -10.96 6.68
C SER A 107 5.96 -10.76 6.70
N VAL A 108 5.34 -10.50 5.54
CA VAL A 108 3.88 -10.39 5.41
C VAL A 108 3.21 -11.71 5.75
N ARG A 109 3.70 -12.83 5.21
CA ARG A 109 3.15 -14.18 5.48
C ARG A 109 3.30 -14.57 6.95
N GLU A 110 4.44 -14.28 7.56
CA GLU A 110 4.63 -14.50 9.00
C GLU A 110 3.64 -13.66 9.83
N SER A 111 3.45 -12.39 9.48
CA SER A 111 2.47 -11.53 10.12
C SER A 111 1.04 -12.05 9.96
N GLN A 112 0.69 -12.57 8.77
CA GLN A 112 -0.60 -13.21 8.52
C GLN A 112 -0.77 -14.46 9.39
N ALA A 113 0.23 -15.33 9.46
CA ALA A 113 0.19 -16.51 10.31
C ALA A 113 -0.06 -16.17 11.78
N ARG A 114 0.63 -15.15 12.31
CA ARG A 114 0.39 -14.65 13.67
C ARG A 114 -1.04 -14.13 13.88
N ARG A 115 -1.59 -13.41 12.92
CA ARG A 115 -2.97 -12.91 12.96
C ARG A 115 -3.99 -14.05 12.91
N HIS A 116 -3.72 -15.12 12.16
CA HIS A 116 -4.58 -16.31 12.15
C HIS A 116 -4.67 -16.97 13.53
N ILE A 117 -3.59 -17.03 14.31
CA ILE A 117 -3.62 -17.54 15.68
C ILE A 117 -4.56 -16.69 16.56
N THR A 118 -4.42 -15.37 16.48
CA THR A 118 -5.27 -14.43 17.20
C THR A 118 -6.74 -14.58 16.78
N TYR A 119 -6.97 -14.67 15.46
CA TYR A 119 -8.31 -14.88 14.91
C TYR A 119 -8.95 -16.18 15.39
N ALA A 120 -8.21 -17.29 15.35
CA ALA A 120 -8.70 -18.59 15.83
C ALA A 120 -9.06 -18.55 17.32
N ALA A 121 -8.27 -17.85 18.14
CA ALA A 121 -8.58 -17.66 19.55
C ALA A 121 -9.86 -16.81 19.76
N LEU A 122 -10.01 -15.73 19.02
CA LEU A 122 -11.17 -14.82 19.13
C LEU A 122 -12.45 -15.45 18.61
N ARG A 123 -12.39 -16.37 17.65
CA ARG A 123 -13.57 -17.11 17.16
C ARG A 123 -14.30 -17.90 18.24
N ASN A 124 -13.61 -18.33 19.27
CA ASN A 124 -14.20 -19.06 20.40
C ASN A 124 -14.94 -18.14 21.39
N GLY A 125 -14.85 -16.83 21.21
CA GLY A 125 -15.54 -15.84 22.03
C GLY A 125 -16.85 -15.34 21.43
N ALA A 126 -17.49 -14.40 22.12
CA ALA A 126 -18.64 -13.69 21.57
C ALA A 126 -18.21 -12.86 20.36
N TYR A 127 -18.97 -12.98 19.27
CA TYR A 127 -18.75 -12.17 18.09
C TYR A 127 -19.11 -10.72 18.37
N TYR A 128 -18.16 -9.83 18.09
CA TYR A 128 -18.40 -8.40 18.00
C TYR A 128 -18.30 -7.96 16.55
N PRO A 129 -19.19 -7.08 16.07
CA PRO A 129 -19.06 -6.50 14.75
C PRO A 129 -17.67 -5.88 14.60
N TRP A 130 -17.10 -6.05 13.44
CA TRP A 130 -15.83 -5.42 13.09
C TRP A 130 -15.99 -3.91 13.12
N ASP A 131 -15.17 -3.27 13.96
CA ASP A 131 -15.12 -1.84 14.15
C ASP A 131 -16.41 -1.19 14.72
N TYR A 132 -16.24 -0.06 15.36
CA TYR A 132 -17.32 0.81 15.84
C TYR A 132 -17.94 1.57 14.65
N GLN A 133 -18.55 0.85 13.75
CA GLN A 133 -19.32 1.47 12.68
C GLN A 133 -20.82 1.36 13.02
N PRO A 134 -21.53 2.49 13.12
CA PRO A 134 -22.97 2.42 13.19
C PRO A 134 -23.50 1.68 11.97
N LEU A 135 -24.47 0.80 12.16
CA LEU A 135 -25.15 0.10 11.09
C LEU A 135 -25.59 1.11 10.03
N GLN A 136 -25.01 1.02 8.84
CA GLN A 136 -25.35 1.89 7.73
C GLN A 136 -25.74 1.03 6.53
N ARG A 137 -26.78 1.48 5.82
CA ARG A 137 -27.19 0.81 4.60
C ARG A 137 -26.13 0.99 3.53
N ALA A 138 -25.54 -0.10 3.05
CA ALA A 138 -24.53 -0.06 1.99
C ALA A 138 -25.07 0.56 0.69
N SER A 139 -26.39 0.49 0.46
CA SER A 139 -27.08 1.14 -0.65
C SER A 139 -26.99 2.67 -0.65
N GLU A 140 -26.66 3.27 0.47
CA GLU A 140 -26.52 4.73 0.63
C GLU A 140 -25.04 5.18 0.53
N ARG A 141 -24.12 4.27 0.17
CA ARG A 141 -22.68 4.51 0.09
C ARG A 141 -22.09 4.29 -1.29
N TYR A 142 -20.89 4.81 -1.52
CA TYR A 142 -20.19 4.75 -2.81
C TYR A 142 -19.80 3.34 -3.23
N MET A 143 -19.37 2.49 -2.30
CA MET A 143 -18.94 1.13 -2.62
C MET A 143 -20.06 0.13 -2.32
N ARG A 144 -20.33 -0.73 -3.30
CA ARG A 144 -21.32 -1.82 -3.16
C ARG A 144 -22.64 -1.34 -2.57
N ASN A 145 -23.09 -0.20 -3.05
CA ASN A 145 -24.28 0.50 -2.57
C ASN A 145 -25.60 -0.26 -2.72
N HIS A 146 -25.56 -1.49 -3.24
CA HIS A 146 -26.69 -2.44 -3.29
C HIS A 146 -26.64 -3.48 -2.16
N MET A 147 -25.60 -3.50 -1.33
CA MET A 147 -25.39 -4.49 -0.27
C MET A 147 -25.19 -3.82 1.09
N ASP A 148 -25.63 -4.50 2.16
CA ASP A 148 -25.22 -4.13 3.51
C ASP A 148 -23.79 -4.60 3.76
N LEU A 149 -22.90 -3.70 4.17
CA LEU A 149 -21.48 -4.03 4.37
C LEU A 149 -21.27 -5.04 5.51
N ASN A 150 -22.09 -5.00 6.56
CA ASN A 150 -21.96 -5.94 7.67
C ASN A 150 -22.36 -7.36 7.23
N VAL A 151 -23.41 -7.48 6.40
CA VAL A 151 -23.82 -8.76 5.83
C VAL A 151 -22.72 -9.28 4.88
N LEU A 152 -22.19 -8.42 4.03
CA LEU A 152 -21.12 -8.80 3.11
C LEU A 152 -19.87 -9.29 3.85
N GLU A 153 -19.49 -8.62 4.92
CA GLU A 153 -18.34 -9.01 5.74
C GLU A 153 -18.56 -10.32 6.47
N ASP A 154 -19.76 -10.53 6.99
CA ASP A 154 -20.13 -11.79 7.64
C ASP A 154 -20.09 -12.96 6.64
N GLU A 155 -20.61 -12.77 5.44
CA GLU A 155 -20.57 -13.77 4.37
C GLU A 155 -19.15 -14.10 3.89
N LYS A 156 -18.19 -13.16 3.97
CA LYS A 156 -16.81 -13.33 3.52
C LYS A 156 -15.88 -13.82 4.63
N ARG A 157 -16.37 -13.96 5.83
CA ARG A 157 -15.61 -14.54 6.94
C ARG A 157 -15.46 -16.04 6.77
N PHE A 158 -14.36 -16.56 7.28
CA PHE A 158 -14.21 -18.01 7.37
C PHE A 158 -15.36 -18.59 8.19
N PRO A 159 -15.98 -19.70 7.72
CA PRO A 159 -17.03 -20.38 8.48
C PRO A 159 -16.53 -20.68 9.89
N ARG A 160 -17.41 -20.59 10.86
CA ARG A 160 -17.12 -21.13 12.20
C ARG A 160 -16.98 -22.65 12.08
N GLU A 161 -15.99 -23.23 12.76
CA GLU A 161 -15.75 -24.66 12.71
C GLU A 161 -16.90 -25.50 13.29
N ASP A 162 -17.83 -24.88 14.02
CA ASP A 162 -18.95 -25.52 14.71
C ASP A 162 -20.31 -25.28 14.04
N ALA A 163 -20.34 -24.88 12.79
CA ALA A 163 -21.57 -24.66 12.04
C ALA A 163 -21.99 -25.88 11.23
#